data_98bf0cd5681da35651a0f32db5078b12
#
_entry.id   98bf0cd5681da35651a0f32db5078b12
#
_cell.length_a   1.000
_cell.length_b   1.000
_cell.length_c   1.000
_cell.angle_alpha   90.00
_cell.angle_beta   90.00
_cell.angle_gamma   90.00
#
_symmetry.space_group_name_H-M   'P 1'
#
loop_
_entity.id
_entity.type
_entity.pdbx_description
1 polymer ?
#
loop_
_entity_poly.entity_id
_entity_poly.type
_entity_poly.pdbx_seq_one_letter_code
_entity_poly.pdbx_strand_id
1 'polypeptide(L)'
;MKNINFLKSNLIAHRGLHNLEIPENTLPAFYKCVDKKYIIELDIHILTDNSIVVFHDHNLKKLTGVNKVIETLSYPQLSKIKIDKKYTIPTLKQVMHIVNGKVPILIEIKDMNNNSKFEEELVKILDNYKGEFAIQSMNPFVIDWFYKNRKDYIIGLIVFNDLNYNIVKRYVKKIDFISVYKKQLPFKINKLVLGWTIRKESEYKKYRKLCDNLICENIL
;
A
#
# COMPACT_ATOMS: atom_id res chain seq x y z
N MET A 1 21.41 -6.09 8.09
CA MET A 1 20.71 -5.49 6.93
C MET A 1 19.28 -5.99 6.92
N LYS A 2 18.31 -5.12 6.60
CA LYS A 2 16.91 -5.51 6.44
C LYS A 2 16.76 -6.47 5.25
N ASN A 3 15.97 -7.52 5.41
CA ASN A 3 15.68 -8.43 4.28
C ASN A 3 14.54 -7.82 3.42
N ILE A 4 14.90 -7.10 2.36
CA ILE A 4 13.96 -6.49 1.42
C ILE A 4 13.64 -7.40 0.21
N ASN A 5 14.27 -8.57 0.11
CA ASN A 5 14.17 -9.42 -1.08
C ASN A 5 12.75 -9.99 -1.30
N PHE A 6 11.93 -10.05 -0.25
CA PHE A 6 10.55 -10.49 -0.41
C PHE A 6 9.75 -9.60 -1.39
N LEU A 7 10.09 -8.31 -1.53
CA LEU A 7 9.45 -7.43 -2.53
C LEU A 7 9.72 -7.85 -3.99
N LYS A 8 10.66 -8.80 -4.20
CA LYS A 8 10.96 -9.39 -5.52
C LYS A 8 10.51 -10.85 -5.64
N SER A 9 9.95 -11.44 -4.60
CA SER A 9 9.65 -12.87 -4.54
C SER A 9 8.54 -13.30 -5.49
N ASN A 10 7.57 -12.42 -5.75
CA ASN A 10 6.47 -12.64 -6.68
C ASN A 10 5.90 -11.30 -7.14
N LEU A 11 4.91 -11.33 -8.05
CA LEU A 11 4.19 -10.14 -8.50
C LEU A 11 3.45 -9.46 -7.33
N ILE A 12 3.34 -8.14 -7.40
CA ILE A 12 2.63 -7.33 -6.39
C ILE A 12 1.24 -7.01 -6.94
N ALA A 13 0.20 -7.51 -6.27
CA ALA A 13 -1.19 -7.29 -6.63
C ALA A 13 -1.67 -5.94 -6.04
N HIS A 14 -1.86 -4.94 -6.92
CA HIS A 14 -2.36 -3.61 -6.59
C HIS A 14 -3.75 -3.70 -5.98
N ARG A 15 -3.90 -3.33 -4.70
CA ARG A 15 -5.14 -3.40 -3.91
C ARG A 15 -5.75 -4.80 -3.85
N GLY A 16 -4.90 -5.84 -3.89
CA GLY A 16 -5.30 -7.24 -3.95
C GLY A 16 -5.68 -7.71 -5.35
N LEU A 17 -6.01 -9.02 -5.47
CA LEU A 17 -6.48 -9.63 -6.72
C LEU A 17 -7.98 -9.34 -6.93
N HIS A 18 -8.27 -8.11 -7.32
CA HIS A 18 -9.63 -7.63 -7.60
C HIS A 18 -10.01 -7.75 -9.07
N ASN A 19 -11.31 -7.70 -9.37
CA ASN A 19 -11.89 -7.70 -10.71
C ASN A 19 -13.29 -7.05 -10.68
N LEU A 20 -14.10 -7.22 -11.73
CA LEU A 20 -15.45 -6.66 -11.79
C LEU A 20 -16.41 -7.22 -10.71
N GLU A 21 -16.17 -8.43 -10.20
CA GLU A 21 -17.02 -9.07 -9.20
C GLU A 21 -16.51 -8.88 -7.76
N ILE A 22 -15.20 -8.73 -7.60
CA ILE A 22 -14.51 -8.59 -6.33
C ILE A 22 -13.80 -7.24 -6.30
N PRO A 23 -14.31 -6.27 -5.54
CA PRO A 23 -13.73 -4.94 -5.48
C PRO A 23 -12.32 -4.90 -4.88
N GLU A 24 -11.58 -3.85 -5.27
CA GLU A 24 -10.27 -3.53 -4.71
C GLU A 24 -10.31 -3.34 -3.18
N ASN A 25 -9.20 -3.59 -2.50
CA ASN A 25 -9.05 -3.37 -1.05
C ASN A 25 -10.09 -4.11 -0.19
N THR A 26 -10.54 -5.30 -0.61
CA THR A 26 -11.51 -6.13 0.13
C THR A 26 -10.90 -7.45 0.59
N LEU A 27 -11.45 -8.05 1.67
CA LEU A 27 -10.97 -9.35 2.15
C LEU A 27 -10.97 -10.44 1.06
N PRO A 28 -12.02 -10.60 0.21
CA PRO A 28 -11.97 -11.56 -0.88
C PRO A 28 -10.83 -11.35 -1.87
N ALA A 29 -10.48 -10.08 -2.21
CA ALA A 29 -9.34 -9.78 -3.07
C ALA A 29 -8.02 -10.22 -2.44
N PHE A 30 -7.87 -10.06 -1.12
CA PHE A 30 -6.69 -10.49 -0.39
C PHE A 30 -6.61 -12.01 -0.20
N TYR A 31 -7.74 -12.69 0.02
CA TYR A 31 -7.78 -14.16 0.03
C TYR A 31 -7.26 -14.75 -1.28
N LYS A 32 -7.65 -14.18 -2.43
CA LYS A 32 -7.13 -14.60 -3.74
C LYS A 32 -5.62 -14.40 -3.85
N CYS A 33 -5.06 -13.33 -3.29
CA CYS A 33 -3.61 -13.13 -3.26
C CYS A 33 -2.91 -14.21 -2.44
N VAL A 34 -3.45 -14.55 -1.26
CA VAL A 34 -2.90 -15.62 -0.41
C VAL A 34 -2.91 -16.96 -1.15
N ASP A 35 -4.02 -17.30 -1.82
CA ASP A 35 -4.15 -18.54 -2.60
C ASP A 35 -3.13 -18.60 -3.74
N LYS A 36 -2.96 -17.51 -4.47
CA LYS A 36 -2.02 -17.38 -5.60
C LYS A 36 -0.58 -17.06 -5.20
N LYS A 37 -0.31 -16.85 -3.92
CA LYS A 37 1.00 -16.47 -3.35
C LYS A 37 1.54 -15.14 -3.89
N TYR A 38 0.67 -14.21 -4.30
CA TYR A 38 1.08 -12.87 -4.71
C TYR A 38 1.32 -11.96 -3.49
N ILE A 39 2.27 -11.04 -3.63
CA ILE A 39 2.46 -9.95 -2.66
C ILE A 39 1.22 -9.06 -2.71
N ILE A 40 0.65 -8.73 -1.55
CA ILE A 40 -0.49 -7.83 -1.45
C ILE A 40 0.03 -6.40 -1.37
N GLU A 41 -0.43 -5.53 -2.27
CA GLU A 41 -0.37 -4.09 -2.03
C GLU A 41 -1.75 -3.61 -1.59
N LEU A 42 -1.78 -2.69 -0.62
CA LEU A 42 -3.01 -2.13 -0.05
C LEU A 42 -2.80 -0.71 0.48
N ASP A 43 -3.91 0.05 0.52
CA ASP A 43 -3.95 1.44 0.99
C ASP A 43 -4.62 1.54 2.35
N ILE A 44 -4.10 2.36 3.27
CA ILE A 44 -4.67 2.52 4.61
C ILE A 44 -4.98 3.97 4.97
N HIS A 45 -6.07 4.15 5.72
CA HIS A 45 -6.49 5.40 6.35
C HIS A 45 -6.69 5.21 7.85
N ILE A 46 -6.52 6.29 8.63
CA ILE A 46 -6.90 6.34 10.03
C ILE A 46 -8.24 7.04 10.20
N LEU A 47 -9.11 6.48 11.04
CA LEU A 47 -10.44 7.02 11.36
C LEU A 47 -10.40 7.89 12.63
N THR A 48 -11.52 8.57 12.94
CA THR A 48 -11.64 9.44 14.11
C THR A 48 -11.48 8.70 15.45
N ASP A 49 -11.77 7.40 15.48
CA ASP A 49 -11.61 6.52 16.65
C ASP A 49 -10.26 5.77 16.66
N ASN A 50 -9.31 6.20 15.84
CA ASN A 50 -7.98 5.60 15.63
C ASN A 50 -8.00 4.20 14.99
N SER A 51 -9.14 3.73 14.51
CA SER A 51 -9.19 2.50 13.72
C SER A 51 -8.47 2.69 12.40
N ILE A 52 -7.59 1.77 12.01
CA ILE A 52 -6.93 1.77 10.71
C ILE A 52 -7.70 0.84 9.77
N VAL A 53 -8.14 1.39 8.65
CA VAL A 53 -8.98 0.72 7.65
C VAL A 53 -8.29 0.67 6.30
N VAL A 54 -8.71 -0.27 5.44
CA VAL A 54 -8.11 -0.50 4.12
C VAL A 54 -9.04 0.00 3.04
N PHE A 55 -8.66 1.09 2.39
CA PHE A 55 -9.40 1.77 1.33
C PHE A 55 -8.46 2.72 0.58
N HIS A 56 -8.72 3.06 -0.70
CA HIS A 56 -7.82 3.92 -1.46
C HIS A 56 -8.18 5.41 -1.40
N ASP A 57 -9.43 5.75 -1.75
CA ASP A 57 -9.82 7.14 -1.94
C ASP A 57 -10.16 7.82 -0.60
N HIS A 58 -9.87 9.10 -0.44
CA HIS A 58 -10.34 9.89 0.71
C HIS A 58 -11.87 10.01 0.73
N ASN A 59 -12.52 10.01 -0.42
CA ASN A 59 -13.98 10.07 -0.53
C ASN A 59 -14.57 8.71 -0.92
N LEU A 60 -15.56 8.25 -0.16
CA LEU A 60 -16.19 6.94 -0.33
C LEU A 60 -17.08 6.84 -1.59
N LYS A 61 -17.42 7.97 -2.25
CA LYS A 61 -18.46 8.04 -3.30
C LYS A 61 -18.25 7.06 -4.45
N LYS A 62 -17.02 6.89 -4.91
CA LYS A 62 -16.71 6.09 -6.09
C LYS A 62 -17.14 4.62 -5.95
N LEU A 63 -16.83 3.99 -4.82
CA LEU A 63 -17.07 2.55 -4.62
C LEU A 63 -18.34 2.26 -3.79
N THR A 64 -18.87 3.25 -3.06
CA THR A 64 -20.01 3.03 -2.16
C THR A 64 -21.25 3.85 -2.52
N GLY A 65 -21.11 4.87 -3.36
CA GLY A 65 -22.15 5.87 -3.64
C GLY A 65 -22.34 6.93 -2.53
N VAL A 66 -21.68 6.78 -1.37
CA VAL A 66 -21.81 7.68 -0.22
C VAL A 66 -20.79 8.80 -0.31
N ASN A 67 -21.24 10.05 -0.43
CA ASN A 67 -20.35 11.21 -0.50
C ASN A 67 -19.90 11.65 0.90
N LYS A 68 -18.89 10.97 1.44
CA LYS A 68 -18.26 11.29 2.74
C LYS A 68 -16.76 11.07 2.66
N VAL A 69 -16.01 11.87 3.41
CA VAL A 69 -14.56 11.72 3.61
C VAL A 69 -14.33 10.64 4.67
N ILE A 70 -13.52 9.61 4.35
CA ILE A 70 -13.37 8.42 5.19
C ILE A 70 -12.79 8.76 6.57
N GLU A 71 -11.82 9.66 6.64
CA GLU A 71 -11.14 10.07 7.87
C GLU A 71 -12.04 10.84 8.85
N THR A 72 -13.22 11.29 8.41
CA THR A 72 -14.19 11.98 9.27
C THR A 72 -15.15 11.02 10.00
N LEU A 73 -15.04 9.72 9.73
CA LEU A 73 -15.90 8.69 10.30
C LEU A 73 -15.19 7.92 11.41
N SER A 74 -15.98 7.37 12.35
CA SER A 74 -15.55 6.29 13.22
C SER A 74 -15.81 4.92 12.57
N TYR A 75 -15.15 3.84 13.03
CA TYR A 75 -15.37 2.52 12.46
C TYR A 75 -16.82 2.02 12.60
N PRO A 76 -17.55 2.23 13.72
CA PRO A 76 -18.98 1.91 13.79
C PRO A 76 -19.84 2.62 12.75
N GLN A 77 -19.47 3.83 12.32
CA GLN A 77 -20.16 4.55 11.23
C GLN A 77 -19.77 3.96 9.87
N LEU A 78 -18.48 3.73 9.63
CA LEU A 78 -17.96 3.20 8.38
C LEU A 78 -18.44 1.77 8.10
N SER A 79 -18.54 0.91 9.11
CA SER A 79 -18.93 -0.50 8.97
C SER A 79 -20.36 -0.69 8.40
N LYS A 80 -21.21 0.34 8.50
CA LYS A 80 -22.56 0.37 7.90
C LYS A 80 -22.55 0.67 6.41
N ILE A 81 -21.44 1.22 5.89
CA ILE A 81 -21.26 1.57 4.48
C ILE A 81 -20.66 0.37 3.76
N LYS A 82 -21.20 0.01 2.60
CA LYS A 82 -20.76 -1.16 1.83
C LYS A 82 -20.23 -0.74 0.46
N ILE A 83 -19.14 -1.36 0.04
CA ILE A 83 -18.69 -1.34 -1.36
C ILE A 83 -19.65 -2.21 -2.16
N ASP A 84 -20.19 -1.68 -3.28
CA ASP A 84 -21.15 -2.35 -4.16
C ASP A 84 -22.33 -2.98 -3.40
N LYS A 85 -22.81 -2.33 -2.30
CA LYS A 85 -23.88 -2.79 -1.41
C LYS A 85 -23.63 -4.17 -0.76
N LYS A 86 -22.48 -4.79 -0.95
CA LYS A 86 -22.16 -6.16 -0.54
C LYS A 86 -20.96 -6.24 0.41
N TYR A 87 -19.84 -5.63 0.05
CA TYR A 87 -18.59 -5.84 0.75
C TYR A 87 -18.36 -4.78 1.84
N THR A 88 -17.82 -5.20 2.98
CA THR A 88 -17.37 -4.28 4.03
C THR A 88 -15.99 -3.70 3.71
N ILE A 89 -15.74 -2.46 4.12
CA ILE A 89 -14.39 -1.90 4.16
C ILE A 89 -13.69 -2.54 5.37
N PRO A 90 -12.59 -3.31 5.15
CA PRO A 90 -11.96 -4.04 6.25
C PRO A 90 -11.05 -3.13 7.09
N THR A 91 -10.83 -3.50 8.35
CA THR A 91 -9.72 -2.96 9.13
C THR A 91 -8.41 -3.63 8.73
N LEU A 92 -7.28 -2.94 8.94
CA LEU A 92 -5.95 -3.54 8.73
C LEU A 92 -5.74 -4.79 9.59
N LYS A 93 -6.25 -4.80 10.84
CA LYS A 93 -6.18 -5.98 11.71
C LYS A 93 -6.88 -7.20 11.11
N GLN A 94 -8.04 -7.01 10.46
CA GLN A 94 -8.74 -8.10 9.77
C GLN A 94 -7.94 -8.62 8.59
N VAL A 95 -7.33 -7.73 7.80
CA VAL A 95 -6.46 -8.15 6.68
C VAL A 95 -5.25 -8.93 7.19
N MET A 96 -4.56 -8.42 8.21
CA MET A 96 -3.40 -9.12 8.79
C MET A 96 -3.76 -10.48 9.39
N HIS A 97 -4.93 -10.59 10.00
CA HIS A 97 -5.44 -11.87 10.52
C HIS A 97 -5.62 -12.91 9.41
N ILE A 98 -6.23 -12.56 8.28
CA ILE A 98 -6.46 -13.50 7.18
C ILE A 98 -5.19 -13.85 6.42
N VAL A 99 -4.29 -12.86 6.22
CA VAL A 99 -3.00 -13.08 5.56
C VAL A 99 -2.08 -13.93 6.42
N ASN A 100 -2.04 -13.67 7.73
CA ASN A 100 -1.33 -14.46 8.74
C ASN A 100 0.10 -14.86 8.33
N GLY A 101 0.84 -13.93 7.73
CA GLY A 101 2.22 -14.13 7.29
C GLY A 101 2.41 -15.04 6.06
N LYS A 102 1.35 -15.51 5.42
CA LYS A 102 1.43 -16.43 4.27
C LYS A 102 1.99 -15.79 3.00
N VAL A 103 1.79 -14.50 2.83
CA VAL A 103 2.36 -13.68 1.74
C VAL A 103 2.79 -12.32 2.29
N PRO A 104 3.78 -11.66 1.67
CA PRO A 104 4.20 -10.33 2.08
C PRO A 104 3.13 -9.27 1.80
N ILE A 105 3.16 -8.17 2.58
CA ILE A 105 2.24 -7.03 2.41
C ILE A 105 3.05 -5.75 2.17
N LEU A 106 2.70 -5.00 1.11
CA LEU A 106 3.17 -3.65 0.83
C LEU A 106 2.05 -2.67 1.19
N ILE A 107 2.26 -1.84 2.21
CA ILE A 107 1.25 -0.96 2.81
C ILE A 107 1.48 0.48 2.38
N GLU A 108 0.54 1.09 1.65
CA GLU A 108 0.57 2.52 1.38
C GLU A 108 -0.16 3.31 2.45
N ILE A 109 0.55 4.25 3.10
CA ILE A 109 0.01 5.13 4.13
C ILE A 109 -0.52 6.41 3.48
N LYS A 110 -1.84 6.65 3.59
CA LYS A 110 -2.56 7.83 3.06
C LYS A 110 -2.68 8.93 4.13
N ASP A 111 -1.60 9.26 4.84
CA ASP A 111 -1.66 10.30 5.87
C ASP A 111 -1.74 11.71 5.26
N MET A 112 -2.69 12.50 5.76
CA MET A 112 -2.91 13.91 5.38
C MET A 112 -2.66 14.88 6.55
N ASN A 113 -2.55 14.38 7.78
CA ASN A 113 -2.59 15.23 8.98
C ASN A 113 -1.20 15.58 9.54
N ASN A 114 -0.16 14.80 9.24
CA ASN A 114 1.22 15.00 9.69
C ASN A 114 1.35 15.19 11.22
N ASN A 115 0.57 14.45 12.01
CA ASN A 115 0.50 14.61 13.46
C ASN A 115 1.04 13.41 14.26
N SER A 116 1.69 12.45 13.57
CA SER A 116 2.27 11.21 14.11
C SER A 116 1.27 10.19 14.68
N LYS A 117 0.01 10.53 14.82
CA LYS A 117 -0.99 9.65 15.42
C LYS A 117 -1.23 8.40 14.58
N PHE A 118 -1.24 8.54 13.26
CA PHE A 118 -1.41 7.43 12.34
C PHE A 118 -0.27 6.43 12.46
N GLU A 119 0.96 6.93 12.42
CA GLU A 119 2.16 6.10 12.51
C GLU A 119 2.24 5.36 13.84
N GLU A 120 1.91 6.03 14.96
CA GLU A 120 1.88 5.42 16.29
C GLU A 120 0.85 4.28 16.39
N GLU A 121 -0.37 4.47 15.89
CA GLU A 121 -1.39 3.43 15.89
C GLU A 121 -1.04 2.28 14.92
N LEU A 122 -0.43 2.60 13.78
CA LEU A 122 0.04 1.60 12.83
C LEU A 122 1.12 0.71 13.43
N VAL A 123 2.10 1.29 14.12
CA VAL A 123 3.16 0.54 14.81
C VAL A 123 2.60 -0.46 15.80
N LYS A 124 1.56 -0.10 16.59
CA LYS A 124 0.91 -1.03 17.53
C LYS A 124 0.32 -2.27 16.84
N ILE A 125 -0.10 -2.13 15.58
CA ILE A 125 -0.62 -3.25 14.80
C ILE A 125 0.53 -4.06 14.22
N LEU A 126 1.53 -3.40 13.61
CA LEU A 126 2.63 -4.03 12.89
C LEU A 126 3.59 -4.78 13.80
N ASP A 127 3.84 -4.28 15.03
CA ASP A 127 4.69 -4.96 16.02
C ASP A 127 4.15 -6.33 16.44
N ASN A 128 2.85 -6.54 16.33
CA ASN A 128 2.20 -7.81 16.62
C ASN A 128 2.06 -8.73 15.40
N TYR A 129 2.42 -8.26 14.20
CA TYR A 129 2.32 -9.05 12.98
C TYR A 129 3.60 -9.85 12.72
N LYS A 130 3.47 -11.15 12.41
CA LYS A 130 4.60 -12.07 12.22
C LYS A 130 4.99 -12.29 10.74
N GLY A 131 4.29 -11.64 9.81
CA GLY A 131 4.58 -11.73 8.37
C GLY A 131 5.56 -10.66 7.88
N GLU A 132 6.06 -10.84 6.66
CA GLU A 132 6.88 -9.84 5.97
C GLU A 132 5.99 -8.67 5.52
N PHE A 133 6.44 -7.44 5.77
CA PHE A 133 5.77 -6.24 5.29
C PHE A 133 6.78 -5.12 4.97
N ALA A 134 6.35 -4.23 4.11
CA ALA A 134 7.00 -2.95 3.87
C ALA A 134 5.94 -1.85 3.87
N ILE A 135 6.35 -0.64 4.22
CA ILE A 135 5.49 0.55 4.16
C ILE A 135 5.98 1.50 3.06
N GLN A 136 5.05 2.22 2.46
CA GLN A 136 5.36 3.28 1.49
C GLN A 136 4.38 4.45 1.64
N SER A 137 4.81 5.65 1.24
CA SER A 137 3.94 6.83 1.19
C SER A 137 4.43 7.84 0.16
N MET A 138 3.52 8.66 -0.36
CA MET A 138 3.85 9.90 -1.08
C MET A 138 4.21 11.04 -0.13
N ASN A 139 3.82 10.93 1.16
CA ASN A 139 4.03 11.96 2.15
C ASN A 139 5.43 11.85 2.78
N PRO A 140 6.32 12.86 2.57
CA PRO A 140 7.64 12.87 3.16
C PRO A 140 7.66 12.88 4.70
N PHE A 141 6.62 13.41 5.36
CA PHE A 141 6.49 13.38 6.81
C PHE A 141 6.46 11.94 7.33
N VAL A 142 5.69 11.06 6.70
CA VAL A 142 5.62 9.63 7.02
C VAL A 142 7.01 8.98 6.95
N ILE A 143 7.77 9.27 5.87
CA ILE A 143 9.14 8.75 5.70
C ILE A 143 10.05 9.23 6.83
N ASP A 144 10.00 10.52 7.18
CA ASP A 144 10.80 11.10 8.25
C ASP A 144 10.46 10.49 9.61
N TRP A 145 9.16 10.29 9.89
CA TRP A 145 8.71 9.71 11.14
C TRP A 145 9.23 8.28 11.33
N PHE A 146 9.04 7.40 10.33
CA PHE A 146 9.49 6.02 10.40
C PHE A 146 11.02 5.91 10.41
N TYR A 147 11.73 6.71 9.63
CA TYR A 147 13.19 6.75 9.64
C TYR A 147 13.75 7.11 11.02
N LYS A 148 13.07 7.99 11.77
CA LYS A 148 13.46 8.38 13.12
C LYS A 148 13.10 7.33 14.16
N ASN A 149 11.88 6.80 14.13
CA ASN A 149 11.28 6.04 15.21
C ASN A 149 11.33 4.51 14.99
N ARG A 150 11.38 4.03 13.74
CA ARG A 150 11.31 2.60 13.39
C ARG A 150 12.30 2.27 12.27
N LYS A 151 13.58 2.36 12.59
CA LYS A 151 14.68 2.03 11.66
C LYS A 151 14.71 0.55 11.24
N ASP A 152 14.02 -0.30 11.97
CA ASP A 152 13.83 -1.73 11.69
C ASP A 152 12.82 -1.99 10.56
N TYR A 153 11.88 -1.07 10.30
CA TYR A 153 10.88 -1.20 9.24
C TYR A 153 11.47 -0.90 7.86
N ILE A 154 10.98 -1.61 6.85
CA ILE A 154 11.31 -1.37 5.43
C ILE A 154 10.43 -0.25 4.92
N ILE A 155 11.06 0.85 4.45
CA ILE A 155 10.40 2.11 4.12
C ILE A 155 10.64 2.46 2.66
N GLY A 156 9.58 2.79 1.93
CA GLY A 156 9.62 3.26 0.54
C GLY A 156 8.99 4.62 0.33
N LEU A 157 9.51 5.35 -0.65
CA LEU A 157 8.94 6.60 -1.13
C LEU A 157 8.19 6.33 -2.45
N ILE A 158 6.95 6.82 -2.57
CA ILE A 158 6.20 6.78 -3.82
C ILE A 158 6.44 8.08 -4.59
N VAL A 159 6.75 7.95 -5.88
CA VAL A 159 7.04 9.07 -6.78
C VAL A 159 6.15 9.01 -8.01
N PHE A 160 5.40 10.09 -8.27
CA PHE A 160 4.44 10.14 -9.37
C PHE A 160 4.95 10.89 -10.61
N ASN A 161 5.78 11.94 -10.44
CA ASN A 161 6.24 12.80 -11.54
C ASN A 161 7.66 13.35 -11.29
N ASP A 162 8.23 14.02 -12.32
CA ASP A 162 9.60 14.54 -12.29
C ASP A 162 9.86 15.62 -11.23
N LEU A 163 8.82 16.32 -10.78
CA LEU A 163 8.92 17.31 -9.69
C LEU A 163 9.44 16.70 -8.38
N ASN A 164 9.30 15.38 -8.24
CA ASN A 164 9.73 14.66 -7.05
C ASN A 164 11.23 14.29 -7.04
N TYR A 165 12.00 14.61 -8.11
CA TYR A 165 13.43 14.24 -8.13
C TYR A 165 14.25 14.91 -7.01
N ASN A 166 13.95 16.15 -6.66
CA ASN A 166 14.58 16.85 -5.53
C ASN A 166 14.19 16.21 -4.19
N ILE A 167 12.95 15.75 -4.06
CA ILE A 167 12.49 14.98 -2.90
C ILE A 167 13.27 13.67 -2.82
N VAL A 168 13.41 12.94 -3.92
CA VAL A 168 14.17 11.68 -3.95
C VAL A 168 15.61 11.90 -3.49
N LYS A 169 16.32 12.92 -3.99
CA LYS A 169 17.68 13.25 -3.54
C LYS A 169 17.76 13.49 -2.03
N ARG A 170 16.78 14.18 -1.46
CA ARG A 170 16.70 14.46 -0.02
C ARG A 170 16.44 13.20 0.82
N TYR A 171 15.63 12.27 0.28
CA TYR A 171 15.14 11.11 1.03
C TYR A 171 15.87 9.80 0.72
N VAL A 172 16.73 9.73 -0.30
CA VAL A 172 17.43 8.49 -0.71
C VAL A 172 18.16 7.77 0.41
N LYS A 173 18.71 8.49 1.38
CA LYS A 173 19.39 7.91 2.55
C LYS A 173 18.43 7.40 3.62
N LYS A 174 17.15 7.77 3.56
CA LYS A 174 16.12 7.43 4.54
C LYS A 174 15.21 6.29 4.12
N ILE A 175 15.25 5.90 2.84
CA ILE A 175 14.39 4.87 2.25
C ILE A 175 15.18 3.61 1.92
N ASP A 176 14.49 2.47 1.92
CA ASP A 176 15.02 1.18 1.52
C ASP A 176 14.70 0.86 0.04
N PHE A 177 13.55 1.34 -0.45
CA PHE A 177 13.10 1.19 -1.84
C PHE A 177 12.35 2.44 -2.32
N ILE A 178 12.05 2.46 -3.63
CA ILE A 178 11.26 3.53 -4.25
C ILE A 178 10.21 2.92 -5.18
N SER A 179 8.99 3.45 -5.13
CA SER A 179 7.90 3.10 -6.05
C SER A 179 7.67 4.24 -7.03
N VAL A 180 7.93 4.01 -8.32
CA VAL A 180 7.88 5.06 -9.35
C VAL A 180 6.78 4.79 -10.38
N TYR A 181 6.17 5.86 -10.86
CA TYR A 181 5.21 5.76 -11.95
C TYR A 181 5.88 5.19 -13.21
N LYS A 182 5.24 4.21 -13.85
CA LYS A 182 5.83 3.43 -14.95
C LYS A 182 6.43 4.25 -16.10
N LYS A 183 5.92 5.46 -16.36
CA LYS A 183 6.47 6.32 -17.42
C LYS A 183 7.83 6.92 -17.07
N GLN A 184 8.26 6.84 -15.81
CA GLN A 184 9.57 7.31 -15.33
C GLN A 184 10.63 6.20 -15.31
N LEU A 185 10.27 4.96 -15.66
CA LEU A 185 11.20 3.86 -15.77
C LEU A 185 12.02 3.91 -17.08
N PRO A 186 13.33 3.56 -17.06
CA PRO A 186 14.10 3.11 -15.90
C PRO A 186 14.49 4.26 -14.97
N PHE A 187 14.36 4.05 -13.66
CA PHE A 187 14.70 5.05 -12.65
C PHE A 187 16.07 4.73 -12.04
N LYS A 188 17.07 5.59 -12.29
CA LYS A 188 18.46 5.35 -11.86
C LYS A 188 18.69 5.77 -10.40
N ILE A 189 18.71 4.80 -9.52
CA ILE A 189 18.98 4.98 -8.09
C ILE A 189 19.61 3.70 -7.51
N ASN A 190 20.47 3.85 -6.50
CA ASN A 190 21.00 2.68 -5.78
C ASN A 190 20.05 2.22 -4.68
N LYS A 191 18.83 1.86 -5.05
CA LYS A 191 17.76 1.32 -4.21
C LYS A 191 16.91 0.36 -5.04
N LEU A 192 16.17 -0.54 -4.38
CA LEU A 192 15.16 -1.37 -5.05
C LEU A 192 14.08 -0.47 -5.66
N VAL A 193 13.72 -0.72 -6.91
CA VAL A 193 12.75 0.07 -7.68
C VAL A 193 11.52 -0.77 -8.00
N LEU A 194 10.35 -0.30 -7.55
CA LEU A 194 9.04 -0.85 -7.91
C LEU A 194 8.37 0.06 -8.95
N GLY A 195 7.82 -0.52 -10.03
CA GLY A 195 7.07 0.23 -11.05
C GLY A 195 5.56 0.07 -10.89
N TRP A 196 4.78 1.16 -10.94
CA TRP A 196 3.32 1.14 -10.80
C TRP A 196 2.59 2.03 -11.80
N THR A 197 1.31 1.87 -12.09
CA THR A 197 0.52 0.63 -12.00
C THR A 197 0.46 0.01 -13.37
N ILE A 198 0.71 -1.27 -13.47
CA ILE A 198 0.70 -2.03 -14.73
C ILE A 198 -0.67 -2.68 -14.92
N ARG A 199 -1.35 -2.35 -16.01
CA ARG A 199 -2.73 -2.77 -16.28
C ARG A 199 -2.90 -3.61 -17.53
N LYS A 200 -1.82 -3.82 -18.31
CA LYS A 200 -1.85 -4.58 -19.57
C LYS A 200 -0.62 -5.47 -19.68
N GLU A 201 -0.79 -6.64 -20.27
CA GLU A 201 0.33 -7.56 -20.48
C GLU A 201 1.45 -6.94 -21.33
N SER A 202 1.09 -6.11 -22.32
CA SER A 202 2.08 -5.37 -23.13
C SER A 202 2.91 -4.40 -22.29
N GLU A 203 2.30 -3.73 -21.29
CA GLU A 203 3.02 -2.88 -20.34
C GLU A 203 3.94 -3.73 -19.46
N TYR A 204 3.46 -4.88 -18.96
CA TYR A 204 4.28 -5.81 -18.18
C TYR A 204 5.52 -6.23 -18.96
N LYS A 205 5.37 -6.71 -20.21
CA LYS A 205 6.48 -7.10 -21.08
C LYS A 205 7.48 -5.94 -21.29
N LYS A 206 6.97 -4.71 -21.42
CA LYS A 206 7.79 -3.51 -21.62
C LYS A 206 8.58 -3.14 -20.35
N TYR A 207 7.92 -3.08 -19.18
CA TYR A 207 8.49 -2.45 -17.98
C TYR A 207 9.21 -3.42 -17.04
N ARG A 208 8.93 -4.75 -17.11
CA ARG A 208 9.55 -5.75 -16.20
C ARG A 208 11.08 -5.79 -16.19
N LYS A 209 11.72 -5.32 -17.27
CA LYS A 209 13.18 -5.28 -17.40
C LYS A 209 13.80 -3.95 -16.94
N LEU A 210 12.97 -2.99 -16.55
CA LEU A 210 13.38 -1.62 -16.23
C LEU A 210 13.35 -1.30 -14.73
N CYS A 211 12.94 -2.26 -13.90
CA CYS A 211 12.85 -2.14 -12.45
C CYS A 211 12.96 -3.52 -11.78
N ASP A 212 13.01 -3.56 -10.46
CA ASP A 212 13.16 -4.82 -9.70
C ASP A 212 11.87 -5.61 -9.61
N ASN A 213 10.70 -4.93 -9.49
CA ASN A 213 9.38 -5.56 -9.54
C ASN A 213 8.29 -4.57 -9.97
N LEU A 214 7.11 -5.10 -10.27
CA LEU A 214 5.97 -4.34 -10.76
C LEU A 214 4.74 -4.54 -9.87
N ILE A 215 4.02 -3.43 -9.62
CA ILE A 215 2.70 -3.41 -8.99
C ILE A 215 1.67 -3.48 -10.10
N CYS A 216 0.91 -4.59 -10.14
CA CYS A 216 0.07 -4.98 -11.26
C CYS A 216 -1.41 -5.01 -10.88
N GLU A 217 -2.26 -4.73 -11.87
CA GLU A 217 -3.71 -4.73 -11.77
C GLU A 217 -4.31 -5.31 -13.05
N ASN A 218 -5.29 -6.22 -12.93
CA ASN A 218 -6.03 -6.84 -14.07
C ASN A 218 -5.19 -7.69 -15.06
N ILE A 219 -3.97 -8.07 -14.71
CA ILE A 219 -3.10 -8.94 -15.52
C ILE A 219 -2.54 -10.12 -14.74
N LEU A 220 -3.09 -10.38 -13.56
CA LEU A 220 -2.67 -11.41 -12.62
C LEU A 220 -3.63 -12.60 -12.60
#